data_e97c5b8576cf004d53301bcbf4475f9c
#
_entry.id   e97c5b8576cf004d53301bcbf4475f9c
#
_cell.length_a   1.000
_cell.length_b   1.000
_cell.length_c   1.000
_cell.angle_alpha   90.00
_cell.angle_beta   90.00
_cell.angle_gamma   90.00
#
_symmetry.space_group_name_H-M   'P 1'
#
loop_
_entity.id
_entity.type
_entity.pdbx_description
1 polymer ?
#
loop_
_entity_poly.entity_id
_entity_poly.type
_entity_poly.pdbx_seq_one_letter_code
_entity_poly.pdbx_strand_id
1 'polypeptide(L)'
;MGAESLIKSNDEDIGELNDIVGFHIRLAHGAVYRHFSETFADLDLTQKQVSVLWLVDDRPGIAQIELGRRLRMDRATTMTIVNRLQDRGFLRRERSATDGRKQALFLTPAGNKALDKAKHAIREHEDWLKDRFTPEEIDKLVEMLTRIHE
;
A
#
# COMPACT_ATOMS: atom_id res chain seq x y z
N MET A 1 26.38 -9.66 -19.46
CA MET A 1 27.67 -9.59 -18.73
C MET A 1 27.65 -8.66 -17.53
N GLY A 2 26.97 -7.54 -17.57
CA GLY A 2 26.86 -6.62 -16.42
C GLY A 2 26.05 -7.16 -15.24
N ALA A 3 25.03 -7.98 -15.47
CA ALA A 3 24.20 -8.54 -14.42
C ALA A 3 24.88 -9.64 -13.60
N GLU A 4 25.70 -10.46 -14.23
CA GLU A 4 26.48 -11.50 -13.53
C GLU A 4 27.56 -10.92 -12.62
N SER A 5 28.15 -9.80 -13.03
CA SER A 5 29.17 -9.10 -12.23
C SER A 5 28.59 -8.44 -10.98
N LEU A 6 27.36 -7.94 -11.06
CA LEU A 6 26.66 -7.32 -9.93
C LEU A 6 26.20 -8.36 -8.90
N ILE A 7 25.82 -9.54 -9.34
CA ILE A 7 25.41 -10.64 -8.46
C ILE A 7 26.64 -11.18 -7.68
N LYS A 8 27.80 -11.28 -8.33
CA LYS A 8 29.03 -11.76 -7.70
C LYS A 8 29.58 -10.83 -6.61
N SER A 9 29.36 -9.53 -6.72
CA SER A 9 29.83 -8.58 -5.70
C SER A 9 29.03 -8.65 -4.40
N ASN A 10 27.79 -9.13 -4.44
CA ASN A 10 26.97 -9.33 -3.25
C ASN A 10 27.18 -10.70 -2.60
N ASP A 11 27.68 -11.68 -3.33
CA ASP A 11 27.92 -13.05 -2.84
C ASP A 11 28.97 -13.10 -1.72
N GLU A 12 29.94 -12.21 -1.74
CA GLU A 12 31.01 -12.18 -0.74
C GLU A 12 30.51 -11.80 0.66
N ASP A 13 29.41 -11.03 0.74
CA ASP A 13 28.92 -10.49 2.01
C ASP A 13 27.85 -11.35 2.70
N ILE A 14 27.07 -12.12 1.96
CA ILE A 14 25.92 -12.84 2.51
C ILE A 14 25.94 -14.35 2.26
N GLY A 15 26.89 -14.86 1.43
CA GLY A 15 27.08 -16.28 1.20
C GLY A 15 25.84 -16.99 0.66
N GLU A 16 25.48 -18.12 1.28
CA GLU A 16 24.35 -18.95 0.88
C GLU A 16 22.99 -18.25 0.97
N LEU A 17 22.86 -17.20 1.78
CA LEU A 17 21.63 -16.42 1.86
C LEU A 17 21.24 -15.82 0.52
N ASN A 18 22.23 -15.59 -0.36
CA ASN A 18 21.97 -15.06 -1.70
C ASN A 18 21.09 -15.97 -2.55
N ASP A 19 21.05 -17.27 -2.25
CA ASP A 19 20.21 -18.25 -2.95
C ASP A 19 18.81 -18.37 -2.36
N ILE A 20 18.53 -17.67 -1.26
CA ILE A 20 17.24 -17.74 -0.57
C ILE A 20 16.29 -16.68 -1.10
N VAL A 21 15.26 -17.10 -1.83
CA VAL A 21 14.27 -16.20 -2.44
C VAL A 21 13.59 -15.31 -1.40
N GLY A 22 13.18 -15.89 -0.28
CA GLY A 22 12.53 -15.15 0.80
C GLY A 22 13.41 -14.04 1.37
N PHE A 23 14.73 -14.24 1.40
CA PHE A 23 15.68 -13.22 1.82
C PHE A 23 15.67 -12.01 0.87
N HIS A 24 15.66 -12.25 -0.44
CA HIS A 24 15.59 -11.19 -1.44
C HIS A 24 14.25 -10.43 -1.38
N ILE A 25 13.15 -11.15 -1.17
CA ILE A 25 11.84 -10.51 -0.95
C ILE A 25 11.89 -9.58 0.26
N ARG A 26 12.50 -10.04 1.36
CA ARG A 26 12.65 -9.22 2.57
C ARG A 26 13.48 -7.96 2.31
N LEU A 27 14.59 -8.07 1.61
CA LEU A 27 15.44 -6.92 1.26
C LEU A 27 14.69 -5.94 0.35
N ALA A 28 13.99 -6.45 -0.65
CA ALA A 28 13.19 -5.64 -1.57
C ALA A 28 12.07 -4.92 -0.80
N HIS A 29 11.36 -5.62 0.08
CA HIS A 29 10.32 -5.04 0.93
C HIS A 29 10.88 -3.92 1.79
N GLY A 30 12.04 -4.13 2.42
CA GLY A 30 12.70 -3.11 3.24
C GLY A 30 13.05 -1.85 2.44
N ALA A 31 13.60 -2.02 1.23
CA ALA A 31 13.94 -0.91 0.34
C ALA A 31 12.70 -0.12 -0.10
N VAL A 32 11.65 -0.83 -0.52
CA VAL A 32 10.38 -0.23 -0.93
C VAL A 32 9.75 0.53 0.24
N TYR A 33 9.74 -0.07 1.43
CA TYR A 33 9.19 0.55 2.64
C TYR A 33 9.94 1.82 3.03
N ARG A 34 11.28 1.81 2.99
CA ARG A 34 12.09 3.01 3.31
C ARG A 34 11.79 4.14 2.36
N HIS A 35 11.77 3.89 1.06
CA HIS A 35 11.46 4.93 0.07
C HIS A 35 10.04 5.46 0.23
N PHE A 36 9.08 4.56 0.48
CA PHE A 36 7.71 4.96 0.79
C PHE A 36 7.67 5.90 2.00
N SER A 37 8.31 5.52 3.10
CA SER A 37 8.32 6.31 4.33
C SER A 37 8.92 7.70 4.12
N GLU A 38 10.01 7.80 3.36
CA GLU A 38 10.63 9.08 3.02
C GLU A 38 9.70 9.95 2.16
N THR A 39 9.07 9.35 1.15
CA THR A 39 8.16 10.04 0.23
C THR A 39 6.90 10.53 0.95
N PHE A 40 6.44 9.80 1.95
CA PHE A 40 5.21 10.10 2.70
C PHE A 40 5.44 10.81 4.03
N ALA A 41 6.68 11.14 4.38
CA ALA A 41 7.00 11.75 5.67
C ALA A 41 6.19 13.03 5.96
N ASP A 42 5.98 13.87 4.95
CA ASP A 42 5.28 15.15 5.09
C ASP A 42 3.75 15.01 5.14
N LEU A 43 3.22 13.84 4.77
CA LEU A 43 1.77 13.61 4.70
C LEU A 43 1.20 13.07 6.00
N ASP A 44 2.05 12.51 6.87
CA ASP A 44 1.64 11.85 8.12
C ASP A 44 0.52 10.81 7.88
N LEU A 45 0.71 9.98 6.86
CA LEU A 45 -0.19 8.89 6.49
C LEU A 45 0.59 7.59 6.33
N THR A 46 0.05 6.50 6.86
CA THR A 46 0.59 5.16 6.64
C THR A 46 0.08 4.57 5.32
N GLN A 47 0.73 3.52 4.82
CA GLN A 47 0.25 2.80 3.63
C GLN A 47 -1.18 2.31 3.81
N LYS A 48 -1.50 1.74 4.96
CA LYS A 48 -2.84 1.23 5.25
C LYS A 48 -3.88 2.35 5.29
N GLN A 49 -3.54 3.50 5.85
CA GLN A 49 -4.41 4.66 5.86
C GLN A 49 -4.70 5.17 4.45
N VAL A 50 -3.67 5.25 3.60
CA VAL A 50 -3.83 5.64 2.20
C VAL A 50 -4.71 4.64 1.45
N SER A 51 -4.50 3.35 1.66
CA SER A 51 -5.33 2.31 1.04
C SER A 51 -6.80 2.43 1.43
N VAL A 52 -7.08 2.74 2.68
CA VAL A 52 -8.46 2.97 3.17
C VAL A 52 -9.07 4.19 2.48
N LEU A 53 -8.38 5.32 2.47
CA LEU A 53 -8.87 6.53 1.81
C LEU A 53 -9.14 6.28 0.32
N TRP A 54 -8.24 5.59 -0.34
CA TRP A 54 -8.35 5.32 -1.77
C TRP A 54 -9.55 4.44 -2.10
N LEU A 55 -9.73 3.35 -1.35
CA LEU A 55 -10.86 2.45 -1.61
C LEU A 55 -12.20 3.10 -1.28
N VAL A 56 -12.27 3.93 -0.24
CA VAL A 56 -13.48 4.70 0.07
C VAL A 56 -13.80 5.71 -1.04
N ASP A 57 -12.78 6.34 -1.62
CA ASP A 57 -12.96 7.25 -2.77
C ASP A 57 -13.50 6.51 -3.99
N ASP A 58 -12.93 5.34 -4.30
CA ASP A 58 -13.36 4.51 -5.44
C ASP A 58 -14.78 3.93 -5.22
N ARG A 59 -15.17 3.71 -3.98
CA ARG A 59 -16.45 3.09 -3.61
C ARG A 59 -17.12 3.86 -2.47
N PRO A 60 -17.63 5.06 -2.75
CA PRO A 60 -18.33 5.84 -1.72
C PRO A 60 -19.51 5.06 -1.14
N GLY A 61 -19.62 5.05 0.17
CA GLY A 61 -20.65 4.29 0.87
C GLY A 61 -20.27 2.83 1.17
N ILE A 62 -19.03 2.43 0.89
CA ILE A 62 -18.56 1.07 1.22
C ILE A 62 -18.76 0.80 2.71
N ALA A 63 -19.25 -0.42 3.03
CA ALA A 63 -19.37 -0.84 4.42
C ALA A 63 -17.99 -1.12 5.02
N GLN A 64 -17.81 -0.77 6.31
CA GLN A 64 -16.54 -0.96 7.00
C GLN A 64 -16.07 -2.43 6.96
N ILE A 65 -16.98 -3.38 7.10
CA ILE A 65 -16.67 -4.82 7.01
C ILE A 65 -16.13 -5.17 5.62
N GLU A 66 -16.76 -4.67 4.59
CA GLU A 66 -16.36 -4.91 3.19
C GLU A 66 -15.01 -4.26 2.88
N LEU A 67 -14.76 -3.07 3.40
CA LEU A 67 -13.48 -2.39 3.28
C LEU A 67 -12.34 -3.27 3.83
N GLY A 68 -12.49 -3.75 5.06
CA GLY A 68 -11.49 -4.60 5.69
C GLY A 68 -11.25 -5.89 4.92
N ARG A 69 -12.32 -6.53 4.46
CA ARG A 69 -12.23 -7.76 3.67
C ARG A 69 -11.43 -7.54 2.38
N ARG A 70 -11.73 -6.49 1.65
CA ARG A 70 -11.05 -6.17 0.37
C ARG A 70 -9.59 -5.81 0.56
N LEU A 71 -9.26 -5.10 1.64
CA LEU A 71 -7.88 -4.73 1.96
C LEU A 71 -7.14 -5.80 2.75
N ARG A 72 -7.79 -6.94 3.02
CA ARG A 72 -7.22 -8.06 3.76
C ARG A 72 -6.71 -7.66 5.15
N MET A 73 -7.50 -6.85 5.82
CA MET A 73 -7.26 -6.41 7.20
C MET A 73 -8.30 -7.02 8.13
N ASP A 74 -7.89 -7.39 9.33
CA ASP A 74 -8.81 -7.85 10.36
C ASP A 74 -9.72 -6.71 10.85
N ARG A 75 -10.79 -7.08 11.59
CA ARG A 75 -11.79 -6.13 12.07
C ARG A 75 -11.21 -5.07 13.00
N ALA A 76 -10.32 -5.49 13.91
CA ALA A 76 -9.73 -4.58 14.89
C ALA A 76 -8.82 -3.55 14.22
N THR A 77 -7.97 -3.98 13.28
CA THR A 77 -7.10 -3.11 12.51
C THR A 77 -7.90 -2.13 11.68
N THR A 78 -8.93 -2.62 10.97
CA THR A 78 -9.81 -1.79 10.15
C THR A 78 -10.48 -0.72 11.00
N MET A 79 -11.06 -1.11 12.13
CA MET A 79 -11.73 -0.19 13.04
C MET A 79 -10.78 0.88 13.57
N THR A 80 -9.58 0.50 13.98
CA THR A 80 -8.56 1.43 14.46
C THR A 80 -8.19 2.47 13.41
N ILE A 81 -7.96 2.03 12.17
CA ILE A 81 -7.58 2.92 11.06
C ILE A 81 -8.73 3.86 10.72
N VAL A 82 -9.94 3.34 10.58
CA VAL A 82 -11.13 4.15 10.26
C VAL A 82 -11.40 5.18 11.36
N ASN A 83 -11.29 4.77 12.63
CA ASN A 83 -11.47 5.70 13.76
C ASN A 83 -10.44 6.84 13.73
N ARG A 84 -9.18 6.54 13.48
CA ARG A 84 -8.12 7.56 13.38
C ARG A 84 -8.35 8.52 12.23
N LEU A 85 -8.76 8.01 11.07
CA LEU A 85 -9.04 8.85 9.91
C LEU A 85 -10.29 9.72 10.13
N GLN A 86 -11.29 9.20 10.82
CA GLN A 86 -12.46 9.97 11.22
C GLN A 86 -12.07 11.08 12.21
N ASP A 87 -11.26 10.77 13.21
CA ASP A 87 -10.78 11.76 14.20
C ASP A 87 -9.95 12.87 13.55
N ARG A 88 -9.22 12.55 12.48
CA ARG A 88 -8.48 13.55 11.68
C ARG A 88 -9.37 14.35 10.73
N GLY A 89 -10.66 14.01 10.65
CA GLY A 89 -11.60 14.68 9.77
C GLY A 89 -11.53 14.27 8.31
N PHE A 90 -10.94 13.12 7.99
CA PHE A 90 -10.78 12.63 6.62
C PHE A 90 -11.89 11.69 6.18
N LEU A 91 -12.54 11.02 7.10
CA LEU A 91 -13.65 10.09 6.85
C LEU A 91 -14.86 10.48 7.69
N ARG A 92 -16.05 10.20 7.18
CA ARG A 92 -17.29 10.22 7.93
C ARG A 92 -18.02 8.89 7.78
N ARG A 93 -18.74 8.51 8.82
CA ARG A 93 -19.60 7.34 8.84
C ARG A 93 -21.04 7.76 8.76
N GLU A 94 -21.82 6.98 8.00
CA GLU A 94 -23.28 7.08 7.99
C GLU A 94 -23.86 5.68 8.15
N ARG A 95 -25.05 5.57 8.72
CA ARG A 95 -25.77 4.30 8.70
C ARG A 95 -26.16 3.99 7.26
N SER A 96 -25.95 2.72 6.85
CA SER A 96 -26.39 2.28 5.54
C SER A 96 -27.90 2.46 5.37
N ALA A 97 -28.33 3.02 4.24
CA ALA A 97 -29.75 3.20 3.92
C ALA A 97 -30.48 1.86 3.74
N THR A 98 -29.75 0.79 3.39
CA THR A 98 -30.32 -0.55 3.14
C THR A 98 -30.19 -1.49 4.32
N ASP A 99 -29.24 -1.27 5.20
CA ASP A 99 -29.00 -2.09 6.39
C ASP A 99 -28.48 -1.20 7.54
N GLY A 100 -29.33 -0.81 8.45
CA GLY A 100 -29.01 0.05 9.60
C GLY A 100 -27.94 -0.51 10.55
N ARG A 101 -27.53 -1.78 10.40
CA ARG A 101 -26.46 -2.41 11.17
C ARG A 101 -25.08 -2.14 10.55
N LYS A 102 -25.01 -1.73 9.29
CA LYS A 102 -23.77 -1.49 8.56
C LYS A 102 -23.45 0.01 8.55
N GLN A 103 -22.18 0.31 8.72
CA GLN A 103 -21.64 1.66 8.63
C GLN A 103 -21.13 1.90 7.21
N ALA A 104 -21.71 2.88 6.53
CA ALA A 104 -21.25 3.35 5.22
C ALA A 104 -20.19 4.42 5.40
N LEU A 105 -19.12 4.33 4.65
CA LEU A 105 -17.97 5.22 4.76
C LEU A 105 -17.89 6.16 3.56
N PHE A 106 -17.53 7.41 3.84
CA PHE A 106 -17.37 8.46 2.84
C PHE A 106 -16.16 9.31 3.17
N LEU A 107 -15.48 9.82 2.15
CA LEU A 107 -14.47 10.86 2.35
C LEU A 107 -15.12 12.20 2.62
N THR A 108 -14.47 12.99 3.47
CA THR A 108 -14.75 14.40 3.62
C THR A 108 -13.99 15.21 2.56
N PRO A 109 -14.29 16.51 2.34
CA PRO A 109 -13.44 17.35 1.48
C PRO A 109 -11.96 17.36 1.91
N ALA A 110 -11.70 17.37 3.23
CA ALA A 110 -10.33 17.26 3.75
C ALA A 110 -9.70 15.90 3.42
N GLY A 111 -10.48 14.82 3.47
CA GLY A 111 -10.03 13.48 3.08
C GLY A 111 -9.69 13.38 1.60
N ASN A 112 -10.48 13.99 0.73
CA ASN A 112 -10.19 14.09 -0.70
C ASN A 112 -8.86 14.82 -0.95
N LYS A 113 -8.61 15.92 -0.26
CA LYS A 113 -7.36 16.68 -0.36
C LYS A 113 -6.16 15.86 0.10
N ALA A 114 -6.29 15.16 1.23
CA ALA A 114 -5.24 14.29 1.75
C ALA A 114 -4.94 13.16 0.77
N LEU A 115 -5.98 12.55 0.19
CA LEU A 115 -5.81 11.48 -0.80
C LEU A 115 -5.13 11.97 -2.08
N ASP A 116 -5.48 13.15 -2.58
CA ASP A 116 -4.84 13.71 -3.78
C ASP A 116 -3.34 13.91 -3.58
N LYS A 117 -2.94 14.43 -2.43
CA LYS A 117 -1.51 14.54 -2.06
C LYS A 117 -0.85 13.17 -1.96
N ALA A 118 -1.53 12.20 -1.36
CA ALA A 118 -1.03 10.85 -1.24
C ALA A 118 -0.86 10.17 -2.61
N LYS A 119 -1.81 10.35 -3.52
CA LYS A 119 -1.72 9.84 -4.90
C LYS A 119 -0.53 10.42 -5.64
N HIS A 120 -0.24 11.70 -5.46
CA HIS A 120 0.93 12.35 -6.06
C HIS A 120 2.23 11.73 -5.53
N ALA A 121 2.33 11.55 -4.22
CA ALA A 121 3.48 10.92 -3.58
C ALA A 121 3.64 9.45 -4.01
N ILE A 122 2.52 8.72 -4.17
CA ILE A 122 2.55 7.33 -4.67
C ILE A 122 3.11 7.28 -6.09
N ARG A 123 2.75 8.21 -6.97
CA ARG A 123 3.30 8.26 -8.33
C ARG A 123 4.80 8.45 -8.32
N GLU A 124 5.33 9.31 -7.48
CA GLU A 124 6.78 9.49 -7.32
C GLU A 124 7.45 8.21 -6.83
N HIS A 125 6.85 7.56 -5.84
CA HIS A 125 7.35 6.30 -5.30
C HIS A 125 7.30 5.18 -6.35
N GLU A 126 6.20 5.07 -7.10
CA GLU A 126 6.05 4.10 -8.18
C GLU A 126 7.06 4.34 -9.30
N ASP A 127 7.30 5.58 -9.70
CA ASP A 127 8.29 5.92 -10.72
C ASP A 127 9.70 5.52 -10.26
N TRP A 128 10.04 5.78 -9.01
CA TRP A 128 11.29 5.33 -8.42
C TRP A 128 11.48 3.80 -8.54
N LEU A 129 10.43 3.04 -8.28
CA LEU A 129 10.48 1.58 -8.38
C LEU A 129 10.52 1.09 -9.84
N LYS A 130 9.64 1.63 -10.67
CA LYS A 130 9.47 1.22 -12.07
C LYS A 130 10.68 1.57 -12.94
N ASP A 131 11.41 2.62 -12.62
CA ASP A 131 12.60 3.04 -13.37
C ASP A 131 13.71 1.97 -13.41
N ARG A 132 13.62 0.97 -12.55
CA ARG A 132 14.56 -0.16 -12.48
C ARG A 132 14.25 -1.27 -13.47
N PHE A 133 13.10 -1.21 -14.12
CA PHE A 133 12.56 -2.31 -14.91
C PHE A 133 11.96 -1.82 -16.22
N THR A 134 11.88 -2.74 -17.19
CA THR A 134 11.05 -2.49 -18.38
C THR A 134 9.57 -2.67 -18.04
N PRO A 135 8.64 -2.10 -18.86
CA PRO A 135 7.20 -2.32 -18.64
C PRO A 135 6.82 -3.81 -18.62
N GLU A 136 7.43 -4.62 -19.46
CA GLU A 136 7.18 -6.07 -19.51
C GLU A 136 7.66 -6.77 -18.24
N GLU A 137 8.78 -6.34 -17.70
CA GLU A 137 9.32 -6.86 -16.42
C GLU A 137 8.40 -6.48 -15.26
N ILE A 138 7.86 -5.27 -15.24
CA ILE A 138 6.89 -4.83 -14.22
C ILE A 138 5.64 -5.72 -14.23
N ASP A 139 5.06 -5.98 -15.40
CA ASP A 139 3.88 -6.84 -15.52
C ASP A 139 4.17 -8.25 -15.00
N LYS A 140 5.34 -8.77 -15.33
CA LYS A 140 5.80 -10.08 -14.87
C LYS A 140 6.03 -10.13 -13.37
N LEU A 141 6.63 -9.08 -12.82
CA LEU A 141 6.87 -8.96 -11.39
C LEU A 141 5.56 -8.94 -10.61
N VAL A 142 4.59 -8.14 -11.05
CA VAL A 142 3.26 -8.08 -10.43
C VAL A 142 2.57 -9.45 -10.48
N GLU A 143 2.62 -10.12 -11.63
CA GLU A 143 2.06 -11.48 -11.78
C GLU A 143 2.69 -12.46 -10.80
N MET A 144 4.02 -12.48 -10.69
CA MET A 144 4.74 -13.38 -9.79
C MET A 144 4.46 -13.08 -8.32
N LEU A 145 4.43 -11.81 -7.94
CA LEU A 145 4.10 -11.40 -6.57
C LEU A 145 2.67 -11.78 -6.21
N THR A 146 1.74 -11.64 -7.15
CA THR A 146 0.33 -12.02 -6.95
C THR A 146 0.20 -13.51 -6.63
N ARG A 147 0.98 -14.37 -7.26
CA ARG A 147 0.99 -15.81 -6.95
C ARG A 147 1.38 -16.12 -5.50
N ILE A 148 2.18 -15.25 -4.89
CA ILE A 148 2.65 -15.47 -3.50
C ILE A 148 1.53 -15.20 -2.50
N HIS A 149 0.67 -14.21 -2.75
CA HIS A 149 -0.33 -13.77 -1.78
C HIS A 149 -1.78 -14.17 -2.12
N GLU A 150 -1.99 -14.85 -3.21
CA GLU A 150 -3.31 -15.42 -3.57
C GLU A 150 -3.70 -16.60 -2.71
#